data_f68b307b0607087e3dc70b7fdf2e5bc4
#
_entry.id   f68b307b0607087e3dc70b7fdf2e5bc4
#
_cell.length_a   1.000
_cell.length_b   1.000
_cell.length_c   1.000
_cell.angle_alpha   90.00
_cell.angle_beta   90.00
_cell.angle_gamma   90.00
#
_symmetry.space_group_name_H-M   'P 1'
#
loop_
_entity.id
_entity.type
_entity.pdbx_description
1 polymer ?
#
loop_
_entity_poly.entity_id
_entity_poly.type
_entity_poly.pdbx_seq_one_letter_code
_entity_poly.pdbx_strand_id
1 'polypeptide(L)'
;VALFWIPNKDPKAELGHRVYAETTKMELAENIARGKKIILGIDTEIAGTRHMKFLAKRYGIKKVHTSMEGCLEELKGWIDRPQQEHTLEAPLFDSEEALAKHPEFVDMLAMNQTIMERWNRVVAPGDKVKIDGEMPDSWWMKLINGKIE
;
A
#
# COMPACT_ATOMS: atom_id res chain seq x y z
N VAL A 1 -7.45 -2.18 1.47
CA VAL A 1 -7.12 -1.10 2.40
C VAL A 1 -6.69 -1.71 3.71
N ALA A 2 -5.62 -1.21 4.31
CA ALA A 2 -5.21 -1.54 5.65
C ALA A 2 -5.16 -0.25 6.50
N LEU A 3 -5.77 -0.27 7.68
CA LEU A 3 -5.72 0.82 8.62
C LEU A 3 -4.76 0.46 9.75
N PHE A 4 -3.80 1.34 9.97
CA PHE A 4 -2.86 1.26 11.09
C PHE A 4 -3.06 2.45 12.01
N TRP A 5 -3.27 2.17 13.28
CA TRP A 5 -3.28 3.15 14.34
C TRP A 5 -2.17 2.85 15.33
N ILE A 6 -1.33 3.83 15.60
CA ILE A 6 -0.27 3.72 16.59
C ILE A 6 -0.62 4.65 17.74
N PRO A 7 -1.18 4.09 18.83
CA PRO A 7 -1.59 4.88 19.99
C PRO A 7 -0.35 5.40 20.74
N ASN A 8 -0.55 6.39 21.58
CA ASN A 8 0.49 6.81 22.51
C ASN A 8 0.83 5.68 23.48
N LYS A 9 2.08 5.58 23.84
CA LYS A 9 2.52 4.58 24.84
C LYS A 9 1.90 4.91 26.19
N ASP A 10 1.20 3.95 26.78
CA ASP A 10 0.83 4.05 28.19
C ASP A 10 2.14 4.16 29.03
N PRO A 11 2.32 5.24 29.80
CA PRO A 11 3.51 5.39 30.66
C PRO A 11 3.68 4.26 31.67
N LYS A 12 2.59 3.57 32.01
CA LYS A 12 2.58 2.43 32.94
C LYS A 12 2.81 1.08 32.26
N ALA A 13 2.81 1.03 30.92
CA ALA A 13 3.02 -0.22 30.21
C ALA A 13 4.46 -0.71 30.36
N GLU A 14 4.64 -1.82 31.06
CA GLU A 14 5.91 -2.53 31.11
C GLU A 14 6.10 -3.34 29.83
N LEU A 15 6.99 -2.86 28.96
CA LEU A 15 7.27 -3.52 27.67
C LEU A 15 8.41 -4.56 27.79
N GLY A 16 9.07 -4.64 28.94
CA GLY A 16 10.28 -5.43 29.10
C GLY A 16 11.36 -5.01 28.10
N HIS A 17 11.89 -5.98 27.33
CA HIS A 17 12.87 -5.72 26.27
C HIS A 17 12.25 -5.40 24.90
N ARG A 18 10.91 -5.32 24.80
CA ARG A 18 10.22 -5.10 23.52
C ARG A 18 10.19 -3.61 23.16
N VAL A 19 10.49 -3.34 21.89
CA VAL A 19 10.34 -1.99 21.34
C VAL A 19 8.84 -1.73 21.11
N TYR A 20 8.38 -0.56 21.55
CA TYR A 20 6.98 -0.17 21.41
C TYR A 20 6.52 -0.19 19.95
N ALA A 21 5.36 -0.81 19.72
CA ALA A 21 4.71 -0.92 18.41
C ALA A 21 5.59 -1.58 17.32
N GLU A 22 6.57 -2.42 17.70
CA GLU A 22 7.47 -3.05 16.74
C GLU A 22 6.72 -3.93 15.74
N THR A 23 5.82 -4.79 16.21
CA THR A 23 4.98 -5.64 15.35
C THR A 23 4.16 -4.79 14.38
N THR A 24 3.51 -3.74 14.85
CA THR A 24 2.72 -2.83 13.99
C THR A 24 3.58 -2.15 12.93
N LYS A 25 4.83 -1.79 13.26
CA LYS A 25 5.77 -1.21 12.29
C LYS A 25 6.19 -2.23 11.23
N MET A 26 6.40 -3.48 11.61
CA MET A 26 6.73 -4.57 10.68
C MET A 26 5.55 -4.87 9.74
N GLU A 27 4.34 -4.99 10.28
CA GLU A 27 3.12 -5.19 9.51
C GLU A 27 2.83 -4.03 8.55
N LEU A 28 3.06 -2.79 9.00
CA LEU A 28 2.94 -1.61 8.16
C LEU A 28 3.92 -1.67 6.99
N ALA A 29 5.19 -1.99 7.25
CA ALA A 29 6.21 -2.12 6.21
C ALA A 29 5.87 -3.23 5.20
N GLU A 30 5.38 -4.38 5.68
CA GLU A 30 4.95 -5.48 4.83
C GLU A 30 3.76 -5.10 3.93
N ASN A 31 2.75 -4.43 4.49
CA ASN A 31 1.59 -4.00 3.71
C ASN A 31 1.95 -2.91 2.69
N ILE A 32 2.90 -2.02 3.01
CA ILE A 32 3.46 -1.06 2.07
C ILE A 32 4.17 -1.79 0.92
N ALA A 33 5.04 -2.76 1.24
CA ALA A 33 5.78 -3.54 0.25
C ALA A 33 4.84 -4.34 -0.68
N ARG A 34 3.68 -4.73 -0.18
CA ARG A 34 2.62 -5.40 -0.96
C ARG A 34 1.75 -4.41 -1.77
N GLY A 35 2.10 -3.15 -1.83
CA GLY A 35 1.35 -2.13 -2.58
C GLY A 35 -0.06 -1.86 -2.05
N LYS A 36 -0.40 -2.29 -0.83
CA LYS A 36 -1.72 -2.06 -0.27
C LYS A 36 -1.95 -0.59 0.02
N LYS A 37 -3.18 -0.12 -0.19
CA LYS A 37 -3.60 1.19 0.28
C LYS A 37 -3.56 1.22 1.81
N ILE A 38 -2.81 2.19 2.33
CA ILE A 38 -2.61 2.36 3.76
C ILE A 38 -3.31 3.62 4.24
N ILE A 39 -4.07 3.50 5.31
CA ILE A 39 -4.53 4.61 6.15
C ILE A 39 -3.71 4.53 7.43
N LEU A 40 -2.93 5.56 7.70
CA LEU A 40 -2.03 5.60 8.84
C LEU A 40 -2.42 6.71 9.80
N GLY A 41 -2.63 6.35 11.04
CA GLY A 41 -2.76 7.28 12.14
C GLY A 41 -1.68 7.04 13.20
N ILE A 42 -1.18 8.13 13.76
CA ILE A 42 -0.16 8.10 14.81
C ILE A 42 -0.56 9.13 15.86
N ASP A 43 -0.75 8.69 17.08
CA ASP A 43 -0.97 9.59 18.20
C ASP A 43 0.25 10.51 18.43
N THR A 44 -0.01 11.74 18.89
CA THR A 44 0.83 12.90 18.60
C THR A 44 2.21 12.93 19.23
N GLU A 45 2.54 12.09 20.21
CA GLU A 45 3.79 12.27 20.98
C GLU A 45 4.65 11.01 21.17
N ILE A 46 4.67 10.11 20.20
CA ILE A 46 5.45 8.89 20.33
C ILE A 46 6.90 9.10 19.88
N ALA A 47 7.85 8.64 20.69
CA ALA A 47 9.24 8.56 20.26
C ALA A 47 9.38 7.71 18.97
N GLY A 48 10.06 8.24 17.95
CA GLY A 48 10.22 7.56 16.67
C GLY A 48 9.16 7.88 15.59
N THR A 49 8.14 8.69 15.90
CA THR A 49 7.13 9.13 14.92
C THR A 49 7.73 9.87 13.73
N ARG A 50 8.84 10.60 13.95
CA ARG A 50 9.54 11.29 12.85
C ARG A 50 9.99 10.31 11.77
N HIS A 51 10.54 9.16 12.16
CA HIS A 51 10.97 8.14 11.21
C HIS A 51 9.78 7.51 10.48
N MET A 52 8.68 7.23 11.17
CA MET A 52 7.48 6.68 10.56
C MET A 52 6.81 7.66 9.60
N LYS A 53 6.75 8.95 9.95
CA LYS A 53 6.26 10.00 9.04
C LYS A 53 7.15 10.13 7.80
N PHE A 54 8.46 10.00 7.96
CA PHE A 54 9.40 9.98 6.85
C PHE A 54 9.16 8.79 5.92
N LEU A 55 9.04 7.58 6.49
CA LEU A 55 8.70 6.37 5.72
C LEU A 55 7.35 6.49 5.03
N ALA A 56 6.33 6.96 5.73
CA ALA A 56 5.01 7.19 5.16
C ALA A 56 5.08 8.08 3.92
N LYS A 57 5.80 9.21 4.03
CA LYS A 57 6.01 10.12 2.90
C LYS A 57 6.78 9.45 1.75
N ARG A 58 7.85 8.71 2.06
CA ARG A 58 8.66 7.99 1.07
C ARG A 58 7.85 6.96 0.28
N TYR A 59 6.92 6.28 0.94
CA TYR A 59 6.05 5.27 0.34
C TYR A 59 4.71 5.80 -0.15
N GLY A 60 4.59 7.12 -0.30
CA GLY A 60 3.43 7.75 -0.93
C GLY A 60 2.17 7.79 -0.08
N ILE A 61 2.26 7.55 1.24
CA ILE A 61 1.17 7.80 2.18
C ILE A 61 1.03 9.30 2.34
N LYS A 62 0.03 9.86 1.67
CA LYS A 62 -0.13 11.32 1.54
C LYS A 62 -0.52 11.99 2.85
N LYS A 63 -1.23 11.28 3.73
CA LYS A 63 -1.76 11.81 4.99
C LYS A 63 -1.49 10.85 6.13
N VAL A 64 -0.98 11.39 7.22
CA VAL A 64 -0.86 10.69 8.49
C VAL A 64 -1.81 11.38 9.47
N HIS A 65 -2.82 10.65 9.93
CA HIS A 65 -3.81 11.18 10.87
C HIS A 65 -3.24 11.26 12.28
N THR A 66 -3.75 12.20 13.05
CA THR A 66 -3.40 12.39 14.46
C THR A 66 -4.51 11.96 15.41
N SER A 67 -5.63 11.48 14.85
CA SER A 67 -6.75 10.92 15.61
C SER A 67 -7.31 9.67 14.91
N MET A 68 -7.89 8.78 15.70
CA MET A 68 -8.57 7.58 15.20
C MET A 68 -9.78 7.96 14.35
N GLU A 69 -10.51 8.99 14.75
CA GLU A 69 -11.67 9.51 14.01
C GLU A 69 -11.30 9.89 12.58
N GLY A 70 -10.17 10.61 12.41
CA GLY A 70 -9.68 10.97 11.10
C GLY A 70 -9.32 9.76 10.22
N CYS A 71 -8.78 8.69 10.84
CA CYS A 71 -8.55 7.43 10.13
C CYS A 71 -9.86 6.77 9.69
N LEU A 72 -10.85 6.75 10.57
CA LEU A 72 -12.16 6.14 10.29
C LEU A 72 -12.94 6.91 9.23
N GLU A 73 -12.87 8.24 9.22
CA GLU A 73 -13.46 9.07 8.17
C GLU A 73 -12.82 8.78 6.80
N GLU A 74 -11.50 8.70 6.74
CA GLU A 74 -10.82 8.32 5.49
C GLU A 74 -11.20 6.91 5.05
N LEU A 75 -11.25 5.95 5.98
CA LEU A 75 -11.66 4.58 5.70
C LEU A 75 -13.10 4.52 5.17
N LYS A 76 -14.02 5.26 5.81
CA LYS A 76 -15.41 5.37 5.36
C LYS A 76 -15.49 5.92 3.94
N GLY A 77 -14.76 6.99 3.64
CA GLY A 77 -14.71 7.55 2.29
C GLY A 77 -14.19 6.56 1.24
N TRP A 78 -13.36 5.59 1.66
CA TRP A 78 -12.90 4.50 0.80
C TRP A 78 -13.96 3.40 0.61
N ILE A 79 -14.70 3.06 1.67
CA ILE A 79 -15.76 2.04 1.64
C ILE A 79 -16.96 2.54 0.85
N ASP A 80 -17.35 3.79 1.09
CA ASP A 80 -18.50 4.44 0.46
C ASP A 80 -18.21 4.93 -0.96
N ARG A 81 -16.96 4.80 -1.44
CA ARG A 81 -16.58 5.17 -2.80
C ARG A 81 -17.37 4.33 -3.80
N PRO A 82 -18.02 4.96 -4.79
CA PRO A 82 -18.64 4.22 -5.86
C PRO A 82 -17.60 3.37 -6.60
N GLN A 83 -17.97 2.13 -6.85
CA GLN A 83 -17.15 1.20 -7.64
C GLN A 83 -16.93 1.79 -9.03
N GLN A 84 -15.69 1.81 -9.50
CA GLN A 84 -15.35 2.25 -10.84
C GLN A 84 -15.10 1.04 -11.74
N GLU A 85 -15.38 1.23 -13.02
CA GLU A 85 -15.01 0.27 -14.06
C GLU A 85 -13.82 0.83 -14.83
N HIS A 86 -12.81 0.00 -15.02
CA HIS A 86 -11.61 0.33 -15.78
C HIS A 86 -11.48 -0.65 -16.95
N THR A 87 -11.05 -0.15 -18.09
CA THR A 87 -10.52 -0.99 -19.16
C THR A 87 -9.04 -0.70 -19.27
N LEU A 88 -8.21 -1.68 -19.00
CA LEU A 88 -6.75 -1.54 -18.93
C LEU A 88 -6.11 -2.62 -19.80
N GLU A 89 -4.94 -2.30 -20.35
CA GLU A 89 -4.08 -3.29 -20.98
C GLU A 89 -3.58 -4.30 -19.96
N ALA A 90 -3.33 -5.53 -20.39
CA ALA A 90 -2.75 -6.56 -19.54
C ALA A 90 -1.39 -6.09 -19.00
N PRO A 91 -1.15 -6.24 -17.68
CA PRO A 91 0.11 -5.82 -17.09
C PRO A 91 1.26 -6.74 -17.54
N LEU A 92 2.38 -6.17 -17.92
CA LEU A 92 3.54 -6.89 -18.46
C LEU A 92 4.44 -7.47 -17.33
N PHE A 93 3.84 -8.10 -16.33
CA PHE A 93 4.60 -8.75 -15.26
C PHE A 93 5.45 -9.90 -15.80
N ASP A 94 6.67 -10.02 -15.24
CA ASP A 94 7.65 -11.07 -15.55
C ASP A 94 8.02 -11.18 -17.05
N SER A 95 7.87 -10.08 -17.81
CA SER A 95 8.18 -10.01 -19.23
C SER A 95 9.62 -9.58 -19.48
N GLU A 96 10.47 -10.51 -19.89
CA GLU A 96 11.86 -10.21 -20.30
C GLU A 96 11.90 -9.26 -21.51
N GLU A 97 10.95 -9.40 -22.43
CA GLU A 97 10.85 -8.52 -23.60
C GLU A 97 10.51 -7.08 -23.19
N ALA A 98 9.61 -6.92 -22.21
CA ALA A 98 9.28 -5.61 -21.67
C ALA A 98 10.50 -5.01 -20.94
N LEU A 99 11.19 -5.79 -20.11
CA LEU A 99 12.37 -5.33 -19.41
C LEU A 99 13.47 -4.88 -20.39
N ALA A 100 13.69 -5.62 -21.49
CA ALA A 100 14.68 -5.25 -22.50
C ALA A 100 14.36 -3.93 -23.22
N LYS A 101 13.08 -3.57 -23.34
CA LYS A 101 12.62 -2.30 -23.92
C LYS A 101 12.66 -1.12 -22.93
N HIS A 102 12.85 -1.38 -21.65
CA HIS A 102 12.78 -0.42 -20.55
C HIS A 102 14.09 -0.38 -19.74
N PRO A 103 15.18 0.16 -20.30
CA PRO A 103 16.51 0.17 -19.68
C PRO A 103 16.58 1.01 -18.39
N GLU A 104 15.53 1.78 -18.07
CA GLU A 104 15.40 2.48 -16.80
C GLU A 104 15.20 1.55 -15.61
N PHE A 105 14.81 0.30 -15.82
CA PHE A 105 14.68 -0.70 -14.77
C PHE A 105 15.97 -1.50 -14.62
N VAL A 106 16.44 -1.57 -13.37
CA VAL A 106 17.69 -2.29 -13.03
C VAL A 106 17.50 -3.81 -13.17
N ASP A 107 16.31 -4.30 -12.88
CA ASP A 107 15.97 -5.72 -12.94
C ASP A 107 14.44 -5.92 -13.05
N MET A 108 14.05 -7.18 -13.21
CA MET A 108 12.66 -7.62 -13.31
C MET A 108 11.85 -7.25 -12.06
N LEU A 109 12.46 -7.32 -10.88
CA LEU A 109 11.79 -6.98 -9.62
C LEU A 109 11.41 -5.50 -9.57
N ALA A 110 12.32 -4.62 -9.95
CA ALA A 110 12.08 -3.17 -9.99
C ALA A 110 10.99 -2.81 -11.01
N MET A 111 10.98 -3.47 -12.17
CA MET A 111 9.93 -3.31 -13.17
C MET A 111 8.57 -3.74 -12.64
N ASN A 112 8.47 -4.95 -12.11
CA ASN A 112 7.22 -5.51 -11.60
C ASN A 112 6.65 -4.68 -10.44
N GLN A 113 7.49 -4.21 -9.52
CA GLN A 113 7.07 -3.31 -8.45
C GLN A 113 6.49 -2.01 -9.00
N THR A 114 7.13 -1.43 -10.00
CA THR A 114 6.64 -0.20 -10.63
C THR A 114 5.30 -0.40 -11.32
N ILE A 115 5.12 -1.52 -12.04
CA ILE A 115 3.84 -1.87 -12.67
C ILE A 115 2.75 -1.99 -11.62
N MET A 116 2.99 -2.75 -10.55
CA MET A 116 2.06 -2.93 -9.44
C MET A 116 1.68 -1.60 -8.78
N GLU A 117 2.66 -0.74 -8.51
CA GLU A 117 2.42 0.56 -7.89
C GLU A 117 1.59 1.48 -8.78
N ARG A 118 1.88 1.51 -10.09
CA ARG A 118 1.12 2.30 -11.07
C ARG A 118 -0.32 1.81 -11.15
N TRP A 119 -0.51 0.48 -11.23
CA TRP A 119 -1.83 -0.13 -11.25
C TRP A 119 -2.64 0.23 -9.99
N ASN A 120 -2.08 -0.02 -8.80
CA ASN A 120 -2.74 0.22 -7.53
C ASN A 120 -2.97 1.71 -7.23
N ARG A 121 -2.34 2.61 -7.98
CA ARG A 121 -2.61 4.05 -7.92
C ARG A 121 -3.90 4.42 -8.64
N VAL A 122 -4.23 3.73 -9.72
CA VAL A 122 -5.39 3.98 -10.57
C VAL A 122 -6.58 3.16 -10.12
N VAL A 123 -6.36 1.87 -9.88
CA VAL A 123 -7.39 0.90 -9.52
C VAL A 123 -7.48 0.78 -8.00
N ALA A 124 -8.67 0.97 -7.44
CA ALA A 124 -8.89 0.74 -6.02
C ALA A 124 -9.36 -0.70 -5.74
N PRO A 125 -9.16 -1.19 -4.51
CA PRO A 125 -9.78 -2.44 -4.09
C PRO A 125 -11.30 -2.38 -4.26
N GLY A 126 -11.84 -3.33 -5.01
CA GLY A 126 -13.27 -3.41 -5.28
C GLY A 126 -13.71 -2.81 -6.62
N ASP A 127 -12.87 -2.04 -7.30
CA ASP A 127 -13.13 -1.62 -8.67
C ASP A 127 -13.20 -2.85 -9.59
N LYS A 128 -13.95 -2.73 -10.67
CA LYS A 128 -14.01 -3.74 -11.73
C LYS A 128 -12.99 -3.40 -12.80
N VAL A 129 -12.25 -4.39 -13.25
CA VAL A 129 -11.23 -4.22 -14.27
C VAL A 129 -11.45 -5.18 -15.41
N LYS A 130 -11.66 -4.63 -16.58
CA LYS A 130 -11.67 -5.35 -17.85
C LYS A 130 -10.28 -5.30 -18.44
N ILE A 131 -9.72 -6.46 -18.72
CA ILE A 131 -8.37 -6.54 -19.29
C ILE A 131 -8.48 -6.65 -20.81
N ASP A 132 -7.75 -5.78 -21.49
CA ASP A 132 -7.50 -5.89 -22.91
C ASP A 132 -6.13 -6.56 -23.13
N GLY A 133 -6.17 -7.77 -23.67
CA GLY A 133 -5.00 -8.62 -23.87
C GLY A 133 -4.99 -9.91 -23.05
N GLU A 134 -3.90 -10.66 -23.21
CA GLU A 134 -3.70 -11.92 -22.50
C GLU A 134 -3.18 -11.69 -21.09
N MET A 135 -3.83 -12.31 -20.10
CA MET A 135 -3.43 -12.19 -18.71
C MET A 135 -2.12 -12.92 -18.44
N PRO A 136 -1.14 -12.27 -17.79
CA PRO A 136 0.10 -12.94 -17.42
C PRO A 136 -0.14 -13.98 -16.32
N ASP A 137 0.49 -15.15 -16.44
CA ASP A 137 0.59 -16.12 -15.35
C ASP A 137 1.68 -15.69 -14.37
N SER A 138 1.36 -14.73 -13.55
CA SER A 138 2.30 -14.15 -12.58
C SER A 138 1.67 -14.03 -11.19
N TRP A 139 2.46 -14.35 -10.17
CA TRP A 139 2.02 -14.18 -8.77
C TRP A 139 1.76 -12.71 -8.40
N TRP A 140 2.34 -11.75 -9.14
CA TRP A 140 2.11 -10.32 -8.99
C TRP A 140 0.64 -9.93 -9.19
N MET A 141 -0.09 -10.73 -9.97
CA MET A 141 -1.54 -10.56 -10.16
C MET A 141 -2.32 -10.61 -8.85
N LYS A 142 -1.80 -11.28 -7.82
CA LYS A 142 -2.41 -11.33 -6.48
C LYS A 142 -2.23 -10.05 -5.66
N LEU A 143 -1.32 -9.17 -6.10
CA LEU A 143 -0.97 -7.95 -5.41
C LEU A 143 -1.61 -6.69 -6.00
N ILE A 144 -2.18 -6.80 -7.19
CA ILE A 144 -2.90 -5.69 -7.82
C ILE A 144 -4.33 -5.59 -7.29
N ASN A 145 -4.84 -4.37 -7.27
CA ASN A 145 -6.21 -4.09 -6.87
C ASN A 145 -7.20 -4.37 -7.99
N GLY A 146 -8.47 -4.52 -7.62
CA GLY A 146 -9.58 -4.68 -8.55
C GLY A 146 -10.08 -6.11 -8.65
N LYS A 147 -11.31 -6.22 -9.15
CA LYS A 147 -11.91 -7.50 -9.54
C LYS A 147 -11.79 -7.60 -11.05
N ILE A 148 -10.97 -8.52 -11.51
CA ILE A 148 -10.73 -8.75 -12.94
C ILE A 148 -11.89 -9.59 -13.47
N GLU A 149 -12.51 -9.11 -14.56
CA GLU A 149 -13.63 -9.73 -15.27
C GLU A 149 -13.19 -10.22 -16.65
#